data_581e1c3e1b2dfc07a4d9dd060152e0f9
#
_entry.id   581e1c3e1b2dfc07a4d9dd060152e0f9
#
_cell.length_a   1.000
_cell.length_b   1.000
_cell.length_c   1.000
_cell.angle_alpha   90.00
_cell.angle_beta   90.00
_cell.angle_gamma   90.00
#
_symmetry.space_group_name_H-M   'P 1'
#
loop_
_entity.id
_entity.type
_entity.pdbx_description
1 polymer ?
#
loop_
_entity_poly.entity_id
_entity_poly.type
_entity_poly.pdbx_seq_one_letter_code
_entity_poly.pdbx_strand_id
1 'polypeptide(L)'
;MGQGGDGVGRLKTLKLTLLRASFNLLYQLFYFLGGPRKHRVTFATMRSNQLTDNLKALHAQFEKDGQMDIRVFCYHYDRTFKSKLGFLVASIRALHIIARSEMLIIDDYFFPLYAINKHANNQVVQLWHAIGSLKRFGLSLPTASQSVLKPHTNYDWVFINSEIDKPAYVDAFDVDPDHVIASGEPMMDELMRQHPETHSGNKRMLY
;
A
#
# COMPACT_ATOMS: atom_id res chain seq x y z
N MET A 1 5.83 8.63 -42.62
CA MET A 1 5.03 7.50 -42.07
C MET A 1 5.13 7.53 -40.53
N GLY A 2 4.20 8.15 -39.83
CA GLY A 2 4.30 8.40 -38.36
C GLY A 2 3.00 8.85 -37.74
N GLN A 3 1.82 8.38 -38.19
CA GLN A 3 0.52 8.81 -37.60
C GLN A 3 -0.23 7.74 -36.83
N GLY A 4 0.29 6.53 -36.72
CA GLY A 4 -0.42 5.43 -36.02
C GLY A 4 -0.20 5.36 -34.49
N GLY A 5 0.84 5.99 -33.96
CA GLY A 5 1.21 5.89 -32.53
C GLY A 5 0.39 6.78 -31.59
N ASP A 6 -0.01 7.95 -32.03
CA ASP A 6 -0.72 8.96 -31.20
C ASP A 6 -2.15 8.56 -30.84
N GLY A 7 -2.86 7.87 -31.70
CA GLY A 7 -4.23 7.47 -31.45
C GLY A 7 -4.36 6.39 -30.35
N VAL A 8 -3.45 5.42 -30.34
CA VAL A 8 -3.43 4.34 -29.33
C VAL A 8 -3.08 4.90 -27.95
N GLY A 9 -2.13 5.83 -27.89
CA GLY A 9 -1.76 6.52 -26.65
C GLY A 9 -2.92 7.31 -26.05
N ARG A 10 -3.60 8.11 -26.87
CA ARG A 10 -4.76 8.92 -26.46
C ARG A 10 -5.93 8.05 -25.97
N LEU A 11 -6.23 6.96 -26.65
CA LEU A 11 -7.30 6.03 -26.24
C LEU A 11 -6.99 5.35 -24.90
N LYS A 12 -5.73 4.95 -24.69
CA LYS A 12 -5.28 4.38 -23.41
C LYS A 12 -5.42 5.40 -22.26
N THR A 13 -4.97 6.63 -22.50
CA THR A 13 -5.08 7.73 -21.53
C THR A 13 -6.53 8.01 -21.19
N LEU A 14 -7.43 8.08 -22.18
CA LEU A 14 -8.86 8.31 -21.96
C LEU A 14 -9.48 7.18 -21.12
N LYS A 15 -9.19 5.91 -21.41
CA LYS A 15 -9.67 4.76 -20.62
C LYS A 15 -9.22 4.84 -19.17
N LEU A 16 -7.95 5.18 -18.91
CA LEU A 16 -7.42 5.32 -17.55
C LEU A 16 -8.05 6.51 -16.81
N THR A 17 -8.29 7.62 -17.50
CA THR A 17 -8.96 8.79 -16.94
C THR A 17 -10.41 8.47 -16.55
N LEU A 18 -11.15 7.77 -17.42
CA LEU A 18 -12.52 7.33 -17.13
C LEU A 18 -12.56 6.33 -15.95
N LEU A 19 -11.61 5.38 -15.90
CA LEU A 19 -11.48 4.45 -14.78
C LEU A 19 -11.23 5.20 -13.46
N ARG A 20 -10.29 6.15 -13.46
CA ARG A 20 -10.01 7.00 -12.30
C ARG A 20 -11.24 7.77 -11.86
N ALA A 21 -11.95 8.41 -12.79
CA ALA A 21 -13.16 9.17 -12.50
C ALA A 21 -14.25 8.28 -11.88
N SER A 22 -14.48 7.09 -12.44
CA SER A 22 -15.45 6.13 -11.93
C SER A 22 -15.10 5.62 -10.53
N PHE A 23 -13.83 5.29 -10.28
CA PHE A 23 -13.36 4.85 -8.96
C PHE A 23 -13.46 5.95 -7.93
N ASN A 24 -13.07 7.18 -8.31
CA ASN A 24 -13.19 8.32 -7.42
C ASN A 24 -14.66 8.60 -7.08
N LEU A 25 -15.56 8.55 -8.06
CA LEU A 25 -17.01 8.75 -7.82
C LEU A 25 -17.56 7.68 -6.86
N LEU A 26 -17.21 6.41 -7.05
CA LEU A 26 -17.62 5.32 -6.15
C LEU A 26 -17.07 5.52 -4.73
N TYR A 27 -15.80 5.90 -4.60
CA TYR A 27 -15.21 6.20 -3.30
C TYR A 27 -15.93 7.35 -2.60
N GLN A 28 -16.21 8.46 -3.31
CA GLN A 28 -16.95 9.60 -2.77
C GLN A 28 -18.35 9.18 -2.31
N LEU A 29 -19.04 8.36 -3.12
CA LEU A 29 -20.36 7.83 -2.75
C LEU A 29 -20.29 7.00 -1.45
N PHE A 30 -19.34 6.06 -1.34
CA PHE A 30 -19.15 5.25 -0.13
C PHE A 30 -18.78 6.11 1.09
N TYR A 31 -17.97 7.13 0.89
CA TYR A 31 -17.60 8.07 1.94
C TYR A 31 -18.82 8.86 2.45
N PHE A 32 -19.62 9.45 1.57
CA PHE A 32 -20.82 10.20 1.94
C PHE A 32 -21.92 9.33 2.55
N LEU A 33 -22.06 8.08 2.15
CA LEU A 33 -23.03 7.14 2.72
C LEU A 33 -22.69 6.68 4.13
N GLY A 34 -21.48 6.89 4.61
CA GLY A 34 -21.16 6.43 5.96
C GLY A 34 -19.84 6.87 6.56
N GLY A 35 -18.92 7.42 5.79
CA GLY A 35 -17.62 7.91 6.24
C GLY A 35 -16.74 6.89 6.98
N PRO A 36 -15.57 7.30 7.46
CA PRO A 36 -14.73 6.46 8.29
C PRO A 36 -15.38 6.20 9.65
N ARG A 37 -15.31 4.97 10.11
CA ARG A 37 -15.72 4.60 11.47
C ARG A 37 -14.57 4.87 12.42
N LYS A 38 -14.86 5.56 13.51
CA LYS A 38 -13.88 5.85 14.56
C LYS A 38 -13.26 4.55 15.10
N HIS A 39 -11.94 4.57 15.31
CA HIS A 39 -11.13 3.44 15.76
C HIS A 39 -11.11 2.23 14.80
N ARG A 40 -11.58 2.40 13.54
CA ARG A 40 -11.47 1.32 12.56
C ARG A 40 -10.12 1.35 11.86
N VAL A 41 -9.36 0.28 12.05
CA VAL A 41 -8.09 0.03 11.39
C VAL A 41 -8.25 -1.14 10.43
N THR A 42 -7.88 -0.95 9.16
CA THR A 42 -7.91 -2.02 8.16
C THR A 42 -6.50 -2.34 7.70
N PHE A 43 -6.11 -3.60 7.85
CA PHE A 43 -4.88 -4.16 7.27
C PHE A 43 -5.20 -4.68 5.88
N ALA A 44 -4.54 -4.17 4.85
CA ALA A 44 -4.87 -4.51 3.47
C ALA A 44 -3.65 -4.81 2.62
N THR A 45 -3.75 -5.85 1.78
CA THR A 45 -2.74 -6.19 0.77
C THR A 45 -3.40 -6.69 -0.52
N MET A 46 -2.77 -6.37 -1.65
CA MET A 46 -3.10 -6.96 -2.96
C MET A 46 -2.00 -7.90 -3.47
N ARG A 47 -1.00 -8.19 -2.63
CA ARG A 47 0.13 -9.07 -2.92
C ARG A 47 -0.16 -10.54 -2.63
N SER A 48 -1.01 -10.82 -1.64
CA SER A 48 -1.34 -12.18 -1.20
C SER A 48 -2.79 -12.30 -0.75
N ASN A 49 -3.26 -13.54 -0.55
CA ASN A 49 -4.60 -13.84 -0.02
C ASN A 49 -4.64 -13.89 1.52
N GLN A 50 -3.53 -13.57 2.17
CA GLN A 50 -3.41 -13.52 3.63
C GLN A 50 -2.41 -12.44 4.04
N LEU A 51 -2.47 -11.98 5.29
CA LEU A 51 -1.45 -11.10 5.84
C LEU A 51 -0.12 -11.85 5.97
N THR A 52 0.95 -11.20 5.55
CA THR A 52 2.33 -11.73 5.63
C THR A 52 3.25 -10.68 6.24
N ASP A 53 4.43 -11.10 6.64
CA ASP A 53 5.55 -10.25 7.00
C ASP A 53 5.16 -9.15 8.02
N ASN A 54 5.50 -7.90 7.71
CA ASN A 54 5.24 -6.73 8.55
C ASN A 54 3.76 -6.54 8.88
N LEU A 55 2.84 -6.73 7.90
CA LEU A 55 1.40 -6.62 8.15
C LEU A 55 0.90 -7.65 9.16
N LYS A 56 1.37 -8.90 9.06
CA LYS A 56 0.98 -9.97 9.99
C LYS A 56 1.48 -9.70 11.40
N ALA A 57 2.75 -9.28 11.52
CA ALA A 57 3.36 -9.00 12.81
C ALA A 57 2.66 -7.82 13.50
N LEU A 58 2.41 -6.72 12.78
CA LEU A 58 1.74 -5.55 13.33
C LEU A 58 0.28 -5.84 13.67
N HIS A 59 -0.45 -6.56 12.82
CA HIS A 59 -1.83 -7.00 13.07
C HIS A 59 -1.94 -7.75 14.41
N ALA A 60 -1.03 -8.69 14.66
CA ALA A 60 -1.03 -9.45 15.90
C ALA A 60 -0.81 -8.58 17.16
N GLN A 61 -0.09 -7.45 17.05
CA GLN A 61 0.04 -6.50 18.16
C GLN A 61 -1.25 -5.70 18.38
N PHE A 62 -1.90 -5.26 17.30
CA PHE A 62 -3.19 -4.56 17.40
C PHE A 62 -4.30 -5.46 17.99
N GLU A 63 -4.31 -6.76 17.64
CA GLU A 63 -5.25 -7.73 18.25
C GLU A 63 -5.03 -7.88 19.75
N LYS A 64 -3.78 -7.90 20.21
CA LYS A 64 -3.45 -7.98 21.65
C LYS A 64 -3.87 -6.72 22.42
N ASP A 65 -3.73 -5.55 21.80
CA ASP A 65 -4.12 -4.28 22.40
C ASP A 65 -5.65 -4.17 22.58
N GLY A 66 -6.42 -4.73 21.65
CA GLY A 66 -7.88 -4.87 21.73
C GLY A 66 -8.69 -3.58 21.70
N GLN A 67 -8.07 -2.43 21.41
CA GLN A 67 -8.73 -1.11 21.46
C GLN A 67 -9.37 -0.70 20.12
N MET A 68 -9.04 -1.39 19.01
CA MET A 68 -9.42 -1.02 17.66
C MET A 68 -10.43 -2.00 17.02
N ASP A 69 -11.31 -1.47 16.17
CA ASP A 69 -12.16 -2.29 15.26
C ASP A 69 -11.30 -2.73 14.07
N ILE A 70 -10.67 -3.89 14.21
CA ILE A 70 -9.71 -4.40 13.23
C ILE A 70 -10.45 -5.09 12.08
N ARG A 71 -10.05 -4.75 10.86
CA ARG A 71 -10.50 -5.38 9.61
C ARG A 71 -9.33 -5.85 8.79
N VAL A 72 -9.53 -6.91 8.01
CA VAL A 72 -8.51 -7.46 7.12
C VAL A 72 -9.07 -7.56 5.72
N PHE A 73 -8.30 -7.11 4.74
CA PHE A 73 -8.59 -7.24 3.32
C PHE A 73 -7.36 -7.75 2.57
N CYS A 74 -7.45 -8.96 2.05
CA CYS A 74 -6.38 -9.58 1.26
C CYS A 74 -6.94 -10.02 -0.08
N TYR A 75 -6.23 -9.73 -1.16
CA TYR A 75 -6.57 -10.16 -2.50
C TYR A 75 -5.31 -10.30 -3.35
N HIS A 76 -5.07 -11.48 -3.89
CA HIS A 76 -3.97 -11.70 -4.83
C HIS A 76 -4.46 -11.67 -6.27
N TYR A 77 -3.77 -10.91 -7.13
CA TYR A 77 -4.05 -10.80 -8.55
C TYR A 77 -3.07 -11.64 -9.38
N ASP A 78 -3.53 -12.75 -9.95
CA ASP A 78 -2.72 -13.70 -10.72
C ASP A 78 -2.60 -13.39 -12.22
N ARG A 79 -3.16 -12.25 -12.68
CA ARG A 79 -3.16 -11.77 -14.07
C ARG A 79 -3.91 -12.66 -15.09
N THR A 80 -4.68 -13.67 -14.69
CA THR A 80 -5.52 -14.46 -15.59
C THR A 80 -6.76 -13.68 -16.03
N PHE A 81 -7.45 -14.15 -17.07
CA PHE A 81 -8.68 -13.47 -17.56
C PHE A 81 -9.80 -13.47 -16.50
N LYS A 82 -10.03 -14.61 -15.83
CA LYS A 82 -10.99 -14.70 -14.72
C LYS A 82 -10.61 -13.78 -13.55
N SER A 83 -9.35 -13.63 -13.29
CA SER A 83 -8.80 -12.74 -12.27
C SER A 83 -9.04 -11.26 -12.56
N LYS A 84 -9.19 -10.83 -13.83
CA LYS A 84 -9.50 -9.43 -14.17
C LYS A 84 -10.86 -8.97 -13.63
N LEU A 85 -11.89 -9.79 -13.76
CA LEU A 85 -13.21 -9.49 -13.19
C LEU A 85 -13.16 -9.53 -11.66
N GLY A 86 -12.51 -10.55 -11.10
CA GLY A 86 -12.25 -10.64 -9.66
C GLY A 86 -11.49 -9.44 -9.12
N PHE A 87 -10.47 -8.97 -9.84
CA PHE A 87 -9.71 -7.76 -9.49
C PHE A 87 -10.59 -6.51 -9.49
N LEU A 88 -11.49 -6.36 -10.47
CA LEU A 88 -12.43 -5.23 -10.51
C LEU A 88 -13.36 -5.25 -9.28
N VAL A 89 -13.96 -6.41 -8.98
CA VAL A 89 -14.83 -6.59 -7.81
C VAL A 89 -14.06 -6.33 -6.51
N ALA A 90 -12.85 -6.89 -6.39
CA ALA A 90 -11.97 -6.66 -5.23
C ALA A 90 -11.60 -5.18 -5.09
N SER A 91 -11.33 -4.49 -6.20
CA SER A 91 -11.03 -3.05 -6.21
C SER A 91 -12.23 -2.22 -5.74
N ILE A 92 -13.46 -2.53 -6.18
CA ILE A 92 -14.67 -1.84 -5.70
C ILE A 92 -14.89 -2.09 -4.21
N ARG A 93 -14.70 -3.33 -3.73
CA ARG A 93 -14.75 -3.64 -2.28
C ARG A 93 -13.68 -2.88 -1.50
N ALA A 94 -12.48 -2.76 -2.05
CA ALA A 94 -11.40 -1.99 -1.46
C ALA A 94 -11.76 -0.50 -1.34
N LEU A 95 -12.40 0.11 -2.36
CA LEU A 95 -12.89 1.50 -2.26
C LEU A 95 -13.87 1.70 -1.10
N HIS A 96 -14.80 0.74 -0.92
CA HIS A 96 -15.72 0.78 0.22
C HIS A 96 -14.95 0.66 1.56
N ILE A 97 -13.97 -0.23 1.63
CA ILE A 97 -13.14 -0.43 2.82
C ILE A 97 -12.33 0.84 3.14
N ILE A 98 -11.67 1.44 2.14
CA ILE A 98 -10.94 2.70 2.31
C ILE A 98 -11.88 3.78 2.88
N ALA A 99 -13.05 3.96 2.26
CA ALA A 99 -14.02 4.99 2.69
C ALA A 99 -14.53 4.81 4.14
N ARG A 100 -14.50 3.56 4.64
CA ARG A 100 -15.01 3.19 5.98
C ARG A 100 -13.93 3.08 7.05
N SER A 101 -12.65 3.15 6.69
CA SER A 101 -11.52 3.02 7.60
C SER A 101 -11.03 4.39 8.06
N GLU A 102 -10.84 4.58 9.36
CA GLU A 102 -10.09 5.71 9.89
C GLU A 102 -8.61 5.59 9.51
N MET A 103 -8.07 4.37 9.62
CA MET A 103 -6.71 4.06 9.23
C MET A 103 -6.66 2.83 8.31
N LEU A 104 -5.93 2.95 7.22
CA LEU A 104 -5.61 1.86 6.29
C LEU A 104 -4.10 1.58 6.37
N ILE A 105 -3.72 0.36 6.70
CA ILE A 105 -2.31 -0.07 6.78
C ILE A 105 -2.03 -1.04 5.65
N ILE A 106 -1.06 -0.73 4.81
CA ILE A 106 -0.68 -1.50 3.62
C ILE A 106 0.82 -1.78 3.57
N ASP A 107 1.23 -2.79 2.81
CA ASP A 107 2.63 -3.22 2.66
C ASP A 107 3.16 -3.16 1.23
N ASP A 108 2.32 -2.85 0.25
CA ASP A 108 2.68 -2.89 -1.17
C ASP A 108 1.77 -1.97 -1.99
N TYR A 109 1.83 -2.10 -3.31
CA TYR A 109 0.92 -1.46 -4.24
C TYR A 109 -0.54 -1.74 -3.89
N PHE A 110 -1.30 -0.69 -3.69
CA PHE A 110 -2.73 -0.80 -3.43
C PHE A 110 -3.51 0.00 -4.48
N PHE A 111 -3.74 -0.62 -5.64
CA PHE A 111 -4.25 0.03 -6.84
C PHE A 111 -5.45 0.96 -6.63
N PRO A 112 -6.52 0.58 -5.87
CA PRO A 112 -7.69 1.45 -5.68
C PRO A 112 -7.35 2.81 -5.05
N LEU A 113 -6.30 2.87 -4.23
CA LEU A 113 -5.86 4.08 -3.56
C LEU A 113 -5.33 5.14 -4.54
N TYR A 114 -4.72 4.71 -5.66
CA TYR A 114 -4.15 5.62 -6.66
C TYR A 114 -5.19 6.22 -7.60
N ALA A 115 -6.38 5.64 -7.63
CA ALA A 115 -7.47 6.06 -8.49
C ALA A 115 -8.44 7.05 -7.83
N ILE A 116 -8.20 7.46 -6.59
CA ILE A 116 -9.11 8.31 -5.82
C ILE A 116 -8.46 9.61 -5.33
N ASN A 117 -9.28 10.58 -5.03
CA ASN A 117 -8.91 11.74 -4.23
C ASN A 117 -9.38 11.45 -2.79
N LYS A 118 -8.45 11.00 -1.97
CA LYS A 118 -8.69 10.55 -0.59
C LYS A 118 -9.08 11.73 0.31
N HIS A 119 -10.01 11.51 1.23
CA HIS A 119 -10.30 12.47 2.30
C HIS A 119 -9.25 12.37 3.42
N ALA A 120 -8.95 13.49 4.07
CA ALA A 120 -7.97 13.56 5.16
C ALA A 120 -8.31 12.67 6.37
N ASN A 121 -9.60 12.39 6.57
CA ASN A 121 -10.07 11.52 7.66
C ASN A 121 -9.81 10.02 7.42
N ASN A 122 -9.34 9.64 6.24
CA ASN A 122 -8.85 8.29 5.94
C ASN A 122 -7.32 8.34 5.98
N GLN A 123 -6.70 8.00 7.08
CA GLN A 123 -5.24 7.93 7.20
C GLN A 123 -4.70 6.67 6.51
N VAL A 124 -3.62 6.80 5.75
CA VAL A 124 -2.99 5.68 5.05
C VAL A 124 -1.55 5.54 5.51
N VAL A 125 -1.25 4.37 6.03
CA VAL A 125 0.07 3.96 6.50
C VAL A 125 0.67 2.94 5.55
N GLN A 126 1.85 3.23 5.02
CA GLN A 126 2.63 2.31 4.21
C GLN A 126 3.78 1.72 5.03
N LEU A 127 3.80 0.39 5.18
CA LEU A 127 4.89 -0.32 5.86
C LEU A 127 5.99 -0.77 4.91
N TRP A 128 5.66 -0.84 3.60
CA TRP A 128 6.49 -1.45 2.56
C TRP A 128 6.87 -2.90 2.87
N HIS A 129 7.49 -3.57 1.92
CA HIS A 129 7.83 -4.99 2.04
C HIS A 129 9.31 -5.28 1.72
N ALA A 130 10.06 -4.27 1.30
CA ALA A 130 11.47 -4.42 0.95
C ALA A 130 12.35 -3.56 1.85
N ILE A 131 13.42 -4.17 2.33
CA ILE A 131 14.43 -3.51 3.15
C ILE A 131 15.39 -2.73 2.25
N GLY A 132 15.68 -1.49 2.65
CA GLY A 132 16.68 -0.65 1.99
C GLY A 132 16.27 -0.03 0.66
N SER A 133 17.22 0.61 0.01
CA SER A 133 17.04 1.41 -1.20
C SER A 133 18.00 1.00 -2.33
N LEU A 134 18.23 -0.30 -2.51
CA LEU A 134 19.21 -0.86 -3.47
C LEU A 134 18.90 -0.52 -4.94
N LYS A 135 17.68 -0.16 -5.27
CA LYS A 135 17.24 0.21 -6.64
C LYS A 135 16.19 1.29 -6.59
N ARG A 136 16.08 2.07 -7.67
CA ARG A 136 14.97 3.02 -7.82
C ARG A 136 13.63 2.29 -7.90
N PHE A 137 12.61 2.85 -7.26
CA PHE A 137 11.24 2.31 -7.24
C PHE A 137 10.22 3.46 -7.16
N GLY A 138 8.94 3.13 -7.27
CA GLY A 138 7.87 4.13 -7.15
C GLY A 138 7.99 5.25 -8.16
N LEU A 139 7.74 6.47 -7.73
CA LEU A 139 7.73 7.69 -8.56
C LEU A 139 9.13 8.17 -8.95
N SER A 140 10.19 7.65 -8.33
CA SER A 140 11.57 7.90 -8.77
C SER A 140 11.89 7.24 -10.13
N LEU A 141 10.97 6.39 -10.65
CA LEU A 141 11.05 5.85 -12.02
C LEU A 141 10.36 6.80 -13.01
N PRO A 142 11.04 7.21 -14.11
CA PRO A 142 10.49 8.17 -15.08
C PRO A 142 9.14 7.75 -15.69
N THR A 143 8.92 6.45 -15.88
CA THR A 143 7.67 5.90 -16.42
C THR A 143 6.49 5.97 -15.44
N ALA A 144 6.76 5.92 -14.17
CA ALA A 144 5.74 5.98 -13.12
C ALA A 144 5.21 7.39 -12.91
N SER A 145 6.09 8.40 -12.93
CA SER A 145 5.73 9.81 -12.73
C SER A 145 4.85 10.39 -13.86
N GLN A 146 4.93 9.82 -15.06
CA GLN A 146 4.14 10.22 -16.23
C GLN A 146 2.79 9.50 -16.35
N SER A 147 2.49 8.56 -15.47
CA SER A 147 1.24 7.81 -15.52
C SER A 147 0.04 8.66 -15.06
N VAL A 148 -1.12 8.45 -15.72
CA VAL A 148 -2.42 9.03 -15.28
C VAL A 148 -2.79 8.52 -13.87
N LEU A 149 -2.46 7.27 -13.59
CA LEU A 149 -2.58 6.66 -12.27
C LEU A 149 -1.16 6.61 -11.69
N LYS A 150 -0.81 7.63 -10.93
CA LYS A 150 0.49 7.68 -10.26
C LYS A 150 0.51 6.65 -9.12
N PRO A 151 1.37 5.65 -9.17
CA PRO A 151 1.52 4.70 -8.06
C PRO A 151 2.05 5.43 -6.82
N HIS A 152 1.87 4.83 -5.67
CA HIS A 152 2.37 5.34 -4.39
C HIS A 152 1.90 6.76 -4.00
N THR A 153 0.70 7.15 -4.44
CA THR A 153 0.05 8.37 -3.98
C THR A 153 -0.91 8.10 -2.82
N ASN A 154 -1.31 9.16 -2.10
CA ASN A 154 -2.24 9.10 -0.98
C ASN A 154 -1.71 8.41 0.30
N TYR A 155 -0.41 8.30 0.49
CA TYR A 155 0.16 7.90 1.78
C TYR A 155 0.23 9.10 2.72
N ASP A 156 -0.19 8.91 3.97
CA ASP A 156 -0.02 9.93 5.02
C ASP A 156 1.23 9.62 5.85
N TRP A 157 1.56 8.34 6.05
CA TRP A 157 2.72 7.90 6.82
C TRP A 157 3.42 6.75 6.12
N VAL A 158 4.74 6.78 6.13
CA VAL A 158 5.59 5.71 5.60
C VAL A 158 6.56 5.27 6.69
N PHE A 159 6.52 3.99 7.05
CA PHE A 159 7.44 3.42 8.02
C PHE A 159 8.52 2.63 7.29
N ILE A 160 9.77 2.90 7.65
CA ILE A 160 10.97 2.33 7.01
C ILE A 160 11.92 1.78 8.07
N ASN A 161 12.90 0.99 7.63
CA ASN A 161 13.83 0.35 8.54
C ASN A 161 15.00 1.23 8.98
N SER A 162 15.41 2.25 8.20
CA SER A 162 16.59 3.05 8.50
C SER A 162 16.49 4.48 8.00
N GLU A 163 17.01 5.44 8.77
CA GLU A 163 17.11 6.86 8.40
C GLU A 163 17.96 7.09 7.13
N ILE A 164 18.93 6.22 6.86
CA ILE A 164 19.77 6.32 5.66
C ILE A 164 18.97 6.15 4.37
N ASP A 165 17.88 5.40 4.43
CA ASP A 165 17.01 5.13 3.26
C ASP A 165 15.94 6.21 3.07
N LYS A 166 15.71 7.07 4.06
CA LYS A 166 14.64 8.07 4.05
C LYS A 166 14.57 8.91 2.77
N PRO A 167 15.67 9.47 2.23
CA PRO A 167 15.61 10.25 1.00
C PRO A 167 15.05 9.47 -0.18
N ALA A 168 15.39 8.17 -0.31
CA ALA A 168 14.93 7.33 -1.40
C ALA A 168 13.41 7.06 -1.31
N TYR A 169 12.86 6.93 -0.12
CA TYR A 169 11.41 6.75 0.10
C TYR A 169 10.63 8.05 -0.10
N VAL A 170 11.18 9.19 0.32
CA VAL A 170 10.62 10.52 0.01
C VAL A 170 10.46 10.70 -1.50
N ASP A 171 11.52 10.44 -2.27
CA ASP A 171 11.48 10.55 -3.73
C ASP A 171 10.54 9.52 -4.38
N ALA A 172 10.52 8.29 -3.86
CA ALA A 172 9.75 7.20 -4.44
C ALA A 172 8.24 7.35 -4.22
N PHE A 173 7.82 7.96 -3.11
CA PHE A 173 6.42 8.07 -2.72
C PHE A 173 5.86 9.50 -2.75
N ASP A 174 6.69 10.50 -3.07
CA ASP A 174 6.31 11.92 -3.11
C ASP A 174 5.59 12.34 -1.81
N VAL A 175 6.19 11.98 -0.67
CA VAL A 175 5.68 12.28 0.68
C VAL A 175 6.59 13.26 1.39
N ASP A 176 6.03 14.02 2.33
CA ASP A 176 6.79 14.91 3.18
C ASP A 176 7.82 14.11 4.02
N PRO A 177 9.10 14.54 4.09
CA PRO A 177 10.11 13.89 4.91
C PRO A 177 9.69 13.67 6.38
N ASP A 178 8.90 14.56 6.96
CA ASP A 178 8.42 14.43 8.34
C ASP A 178 7.39 13.30 8.51
N HIS A 179 6.81 12.81 7.41
CA HIS A 179 5.90 11.68 7.38
C HIS A 179 6.58 10.33 7.07
N VAL A 180 7.90 10.32 6.88
CA VAL A 180 8.70 9.10 6.72
C VAL A 180 9.45 8.82 8.02
N ILE A 181 9.10 7.73 8.69
CA ILE A 181 9.56 7.38 10.03
C ILE A 181 10.41 6.11 9.98
N ALA A 182 11.65 6.19 10.44
CA ALA A 182 12.53 5.04 10.61
C ALA A 182 12.26 4.38 11.96
N SER A 183 11.42 3.35 11.98
CA SER A 183 11.03 2.61 13.20
C SER A 183 11.56 1.17 13.24
N GLY A 184 12.23 0.72 12.19
CA GLY A 184 12.50 -0.69 11.98
C GLY A 184 11.29 -1.43 11.38
N GLU A 185 11.34 -2.75 11.37
CA GLU A 185 10.32 -3.60 10.77
C GLU A 185 9.63 -4.48 11.82
N PRO A 186 8.30 -4.47 11.92
CA PRO A 186 7.54 -5.28 12.88
C PRO A 186 7.86 -6.79 12.82
N MET A 187 8.17 -7.30 11.63
CA MET A 187 8.54 -8.70 11.42
C MET A 187 9.86 -9.06 12.13
N MET A 188 10.81 -8.12 12.23
CA MET A 188 12.10 -8.39 12.89
C MET A 188 11.92 -8.63 14.39
N ASP A 189 11.02 -7.90 15.05
CA ASP A 189 10.71 -8.12 16.47
C ASP A 189 10.13 -9.52 16.71
N GLU A 190 9.34 -10.04 15.78
CA GLU A 190 8.79 -11.39 15.85
C GLU A 190 9.87 -12.44 15.65
N LEU A 191 10.77 -12.25 14.67
CA LEU A 191 11.92 -13.14 14.43
C LEU A 191 12.85 -13.21 15.64
N MET A 192 13.16 -12.05 16.26
CA MET A 192 14.00 -12.00 17.45
C MET A 192 13.36 -12.71 18.65
N ARG A 193 12.04 -12.65 18.80
CA ARG A 193 11.31 -13.37 19.85
C ARG A 193 11.31 -14.88 19.64
N GLN A 194 11.21 -15.34 18.39
CA GLN A 194 11.22 -16.77 18.04
C GLN A 194 12.62 -17.38 18.11
N HIS A 195 13.65 -16.56 17.89
CA HIS A 195 15.06 -16.98 17.92
C HIS A 195 15.85 -16.11 18.91
N PRO A 196 15.58 -16.21 20.24
CA PRO A 196 16.41 -15.51 21.21
C PRO A 196 17.84 -15.96 21.03
N GLU A 197 18.77 -14.99 20.94
CA GLU A 197 20.19 -15.27 20.74
C GLU A 197 20.68 -16.23 21.84
N THR A 198 20.91 -17.47 21.48
CA THR A 198 21.73 -18.35 22.28
C THR A 198 23.18 -17.97 21.97
N HIS A 199 23.86 -17.34 22.90
CA HIS A 199 25.31 -17.13 22.85
C HIS A 199 26.05 -18.47 22.89
N SER A 200 25.87 -19.30 21.87
CA SER A 200 26.75 -20.41 21.62
C SER A 200 27.97 -19.86 20.89
N GLY A 201 29.16 -20.03 21.47
CA GLY A 201 30.41 -19.39 21.02
C GLY A 201 30.92 -19.75 19.61
N ASN A 202 30.06 -20.28 18.75
CA ASN A 202 30.36 -20.57 17.35
C ASN A 202 29.71 -19.52 16.46
N LYS A 203 30.52 -18.57 15.97
CA LYS A 203 30.11 -17.65 14.91
C LYS A 203 29.80 -18.45 13.65
N ARG A 204 28.51 -18.56 13.27
CA ARG A 204 28.10 -19.03 11.95
C ARG A 204 27.90 -17.84 11.04
N MET A 205 28.70 -17.73 9.98
CA MET A 205 28.40 -16.82 8.88
C MET A 205 27.35 -17.48 7.98
N LEU A 206 26.21 -16.80 7.78
CA LEU A 206 25.23 -17.12 6.75
C LEU A 206 25.60 -16.33 5.50
N TYR A 207 25.82 -17.02 4.38
CA TYR A 207 26.01 -16.41 3.05
C TYR A 207 24.68 -16.38 2.32
#